data_bf21a6748dff3703d2db75e68802b139
#
_entry.id   bf21a6748dff3703d2db75e68802b139
#
_cell.length_a   1.000
_cell.length_b   1.000
_cell.length_c   1.000
_cell.angle_alpha   90.00
_cell.angle_beta   90.00
_cell.angle_gamma   90.00
#
_symmetry.space_group_name_H-M   'P 1'
#
loop_
_entity.id
_entity.type
_entity.pdbx_description
1 polymer ?
#
loop_
_entity_poly.entity_id
_entity_poly.type
_entity_poly.pdbx_seq_one_letter_code
_entity_poly.pdbx_strand_id
1 'polypeptide(L)'
;MKKLLMVFLLTAAAIPPVWADVPVEVHLKNHKFLPSVIKVKANKPSMITLHNDDGSADEFDSASLKIERVVPGHAKANIRIRALAPGKYPFMGEFNAATAQGVVIAE
;
A
#
# COMPACT_ATOMS: atom_id res chain seq x y z
N MET A 1 59.00 15.70 10.71
CA MET A 1 58.21 14.90 10.75
C MET A 1 56.94 15.16 10.35
N LYS A 2 56.38 14.53 9.48
CA LYS A 2 55.27 14.76 8.92
C LYS A 2 54.24 14.04 9.47
N LYS A 3 53.22 14.55 9.85
CA LYS A 3 52.12 13.96 10.29
C LYS A 3 51.22 13.71 9.31
N LEU A 4 50.95 12.56 8.99
CA LEU A 4 50.00 12.25 8.06
C LEU A 4 48.71 12.32 8.64
N LEU A 5 47.97 13.24 8.32
CA LEU A 5 46.69 13.35 8.75
C LEU A 5 45.82 12.51 7.92
N MET A 6 45.48 11.39 8.38
CA MET A 6 44.59 10.62 7.69
C MET A 6 43.23 11.07 7.98
N VAL A 7 42.76 11.81 7.11
CA VAL A 7 41.38 12.16 7.21
C VAL A 7 40.60 11.02 6.69
N PHE A 8 40.02 10.33 7.62
CA PHE A 8 39.09 9.38 7.22
C PHE A 8 37.84 10.08 6.91
N LEU A 9 37.71 10.41 5.72
CA LEU A 9 36.43 10.70 5.23
C LEU A 9 35.64 9.47 5.36
N LEU A 10 35.06 9.35 6.46
CA LEU A 10 34.00 8.46 6.54
C LEU A 10 32.92 9.05 5.74
N THR A 11 32.96 8.90 4.50
CA THR A 11 31.78 9.01 3.77
C THR A 11 30.92 7.90 4.30
N ALA A 12 30.19 8.21 5.29
CA ALA A 12 29.05 7.44 5.54
C ALA A 12 28.36 7.36 4.21
N ALA A 13 28.54 6.28 3.54
CA ALA A 13 27.79 6.03 2.38
C ALA A 13 26.37 6.32 2.78
N ALA A 14 25.85 7.37 2.26
CA ALA A 14 24.49 7.68 2.49
C ALA A 14 23.74 6.44 2.07
N ILE A 15 23.42 5.64 3.02
CA ILE A 15 22.47 4.61 2.80
C ILE A 15 21.25 5.39 2.40
N PRO A 16 20.84 5.30 1.13
CA PRO A 16 19.65 5.99 0.76
C PRO A 16 18.61 5.51 1.75
N PRO A 17 17.84 6.41 2.32
CA PRO A 17 16.79 5.97 3.19
C PRO A 17 16.10 4.87 2.47
N VAL A 18 16.08 3.71 3.08
CA VAL A 18 15.22 2.68 2.61
C VAL A 18 13.87 3.29 2.84
N TRP A 19 13.37 3.87 1.77
CA TRP A 19 11.97 4.15 1.75
C TRP A 19 11.33 2.79 1.77
N ALA A 20 11.25 2.23 2.96
CA ALA A 20 10.22 1.27 3.18
C ALA A 20 8.99 1.99 2.71
N ASP A 21 8.46 1.51 1.60
CA ASP A 21 7.24 2.07 1.07
C ASP A 21 6.29 2.17 2.24
N VAL A 22 6.01 3.40 2.65
CA VAL A 22 5.07 3.63 3.72
C VAL A 22 3.76 3.10 3.21
N PRO A 23 3.17 2.09 3.88
CA PRO A 23 1.91 1.56 3.42
C PRO A 23 0.87 2.65 3.33
N VAL A 24 0.04 2.58 2.31
CA VAL A 24 -1.11 3.48 2.22
C VAL A 24 -2.17 2.97 3.19
N GLU A 25 -2.56 3.81 4.12
CA GLU A 25 -3.59 3.45 5.08
C GLU A 25 -4.97 3.66 4.48
N VAL A 26 -5.78 2.61 4.49
CA VAL A 26 -7.13 2.63 3.97
C VAL A 26 -8.07 2.06 5.01
N HIS A 27 -9.19 2.70 5.23
CA HIS A 27 -10.22 2.21 6.13
C HIS A 27 -11.44 1.75 5.36
N LEU A 28 -12.03 0.66 5.79
CA LEU A 28 -13.32 0.22 5.33
C LEU A 28 -14.28 0.50 6.48
N LYS A 29 -15.20 1.44 6.28
CA LYS A 29 -16.15 1.85 7.29
C LYS A 29 -17.50 2.09 6.66
N ASN A 30 -18.54 1.56 7.27
CA ASN A 30 -19.89 1.62 6.74
C ASN A 30 -19.94 1.09 5.30
N HIS A 31 -19.18 0.03 5.05
CA HIS A 31 -19.08 -0.63 3.75
C HIS A 31 -18.59 0.30 2.63
N LYS A 32 -17.70 1.23 2.98
CA LYS A 32 -17.07 2.14 2.03
C LYS A 32 -15.59 2.26 2.32
N PHE A 33 -14.79 2.36 1.28
CA PHE A 33 -13.36 2.59 1.43
C PHE A 33 -13.05 4.08 1.59
N LEU A 34 -12.17 4.39 2.55
CA LEU A 34 -11.69 5.74 2.80
C LEU A 34 -10.16 5.71 2.94
N PRO A 35 -9.42 6.30 2.04
CA PRO A 35 -9.85 6.87 0.77
C PRO A 35 -10.26 5.79 -0.23
N SER A 36 -11.09 6.15 -1.19
CA SER A 36 -11.50 5.24 -2.26
C SER A 36 -10.59 5.32 -3.48
N VAL A 37 -9.81 6.39 -3.60
CA VAL A 37 -8.80 6.55 -4.64
C VAL A 37 -7.44 6.47 -3.98
N ILE A 38 -6.67 5.47 -4.37
CA ILE A 38 -5.36 5.22 -3.78
C ILE A 38 -4.31 5.42 -4.85
N LYS A 39 -3.40 6.35 -4.61
CA LYS A 39 -2.32 6.61 -5.56
C LYS A 39 -1.06 5.88 -5.14
N VAL A 40 -0.46 5.18 -6.08
CA VAL A 40 0.80 4.49 -5.87
C VAL A 40 1.77 4.87 -7.00
N LYS A 41 3.06 4.64 -6.75
CA LYS A 41 4.05 4.88 -7.80
C LYS A 41 4.03 3.73 -8.78
N ALA A 42 3.97 4.07 -10.07
CA ALA A 42 4.04 3.08 -11.13
C ALA A 42 5.40 2.37 -11.13
N ASN A 43 5.39 1.13 -11.53
CA ASN A 43 6.57 0.30 -11.70
C ASN A 43 7.34 0.02 -10.41
N LYS A 44 6.70 0.18 -9.27
CA LYS A 44 7.24 -0.16 -7.96
C LYS A 44 6.22 -0.93 -7.15
N PRO A 45 6.63 -1.93 -6.38
CA PRO A 45 5.71 -2.59 -5.46
C PRO A 45 5.24 -1.59 -4.42
N SER A 46 4.03 -1.77 -3.95
CA SER A 46 3.47 -0.95 -2.90
C SER A 46 2.69 -1.82 -1.91
N MET A 47 2.17 -1.21 -0.87
CA MET A 47 1.41 -1.91 0.15
C MET A 47 0.27 -1.05 0.62
N ILE A 48 -0.87 -1.69 0.83
CA ILE A 48 -2.02 -1.07 1.48
C ILE A 48 -2.17 -1.75 2.83
N THR A 49 -2.34 -0.95 3.88
CA THR A 49 -2.83 -1.46 5.15
C THR A 49 -4.32 -1.17 5.21
N LEU A 50 -5.11 -2.21 5.11
CA LEU A 50 -6.56 -2.08 5.14
C LEU A 50 -7.07 -2.36 6.54
N HIS A 51 -7.73 -1.35 7.13
CA HIS A 51 -8.39 -1.46 8.42
C HIS A 51 -9.86 -1.68 8.18
N ASN A 52 -10.37 -2.84 8.55
CA ASN A 52 -11.81 -3.07 8.49
C ASN A 52 -12.42 -2.59 9.80
N ASP A 53 -12.97 -1.39 9.78
CA ASP A 53 -13.58 -0.78 10.96
C ASP A 53 -15.02 -1.25 11.20
N ASP A 54 -15.56 -2.03 10.28
CA ASP A 54 -16.89 -2.61 10.43
C ASP A 54 -16.83 -3.89 11.25
N GLY A 55 -17.95 -4.29 11.78
CA GLY A 55 -18.05 -5.51 12.58
C GLY A 55 -18.13 -6.78 11.74
N SER A 56 -18.42 -6.67 10.46
CA SER A 56 -18.51 -7.82 9.56
C SER A 56 -17.30 -7.92 8.66
N ALA A 57 -16.96 -9.13 8.25
CA ALA A 57 -15.87 -9.35 7.31
C ALA A 57 -16.20 -8.79 5.93
N ASP A 58 -15.20 -8.41 5.19
CA ASP A 58 -15.34 -8.12 3.77
C ASP A 58 -14.14 -8.69 3.02
N GLU A 59 -14.28 -8.84 1.72
CA GLU A 59 -13.20 -9.33 0.89
C GLU A 59 -12.70 -8.23 -0.02
N PHE A 60 -11.42 -7.89 0.13
CA PHE A 60 -10.77 -6.99 -0.82
C PHE A 60 -10.52 -7.79 -2.08
N ASP A 61 -11.21 -7.44 -3.14
CA ASP A 61 -11.18 -8.17 -4.38
C ASP A 61 -10.87 -7.26 -5.54
N SER A 62 -9.94 -7.68 -6.40
CA SER A 62 -9.57 -6.94 -7.59
C SER A 62 -9.04 -7.89 -8.65
N ALA A 63 -9.77 -7.99 -9.74
CA ALA A 63 -9.33 -8.79 -10.87
C ALA A 63 -8.07 -8.20 -11.51
N SER A 64 -8.02 -6.87 -11.65
CA SER A 64 -6.88 -6.23 -12.28
C SER A 64 -5.62 -6.25 -11.42
N LEU A 65 -5.77 -6.24 -10.10
CA LEU A 65 -4.64 -6.38 -9.18
C LEU A 65 -4.32 -7.84 -8.89
N LYS A 66 -5.22 -8.74 -9.24
CA LYS A 66 -5.11 -10.18 -8.95
C LYS A 66 -5.02 -10.44 -7.46
N ILE A 67 -5.90 -9.82 -6.72
CA ILE A 67 -5.93 -9.93 -5.27
C ILE A 67 -7.31 -10.35 -4.82
N GLU A 68 -7.36 -11.33 -3.91
CA GLU A 68 -8.55 -11.71 -3.18
C GLU A 68 -8.11 -11.90 -1.74
N ARG A 69 -8.63 -11.07 -0.85
CA ARG A 69 -8.24 -11.14 0.56
C ARG A 69 -9.40 -10.85 1.47
N VAL A 70 -9.80 -11.83 2.26
CA VAL A 70 -10.81 -11.63 3.28
C VAL A 70 -10.19 -10.94 4.49
N VAL A 71 -10.83 -9.89 4.95
CA VAL A 71 -10.41 -9.16 6.14
C VAL A 71 -11.53 -9.24 7.17
N PRO A 72 -11.33 -9.94 8.28
CA PRO A 72 -12.35 -10.05 9.31
C PRO A 72 -12.76 -8.69 9.86
N GLY A 73 -13.95 -8.61 10.43
CA GLY A 73 -14.41 -7.40 11.10
C GLY A 73 -13.45 -6.97 12.19
N HIS A 74 -13.25 -5.67 12.34
CA HIS A 74 -12.35 -5.07 13.33
C HIS A 74 -10.89 -5.52 13.22
N ALA A 75 -10.50 -6.09 12.09
CA ALA A 75 -9.13 -6.51 11.84
C ALA A 75 -8.47 -5.65 10.77
N LYS A 76 -7.17 -5.77 10.66
CA LYS A 76 -6.43 -5.12 9.59
C LYS A 76 -5.63 -6.15 8.81
N ALA A 77 -5.33 -5.84 7.57
CA ALA A 77 -4.51 -6.67 6.70
C ALA A 77 -3.54 -5.83 5.91
N ASN A 78 -2.33 -6.34 5.74
CA ASN A 78 -1.35 -5.72 4.86
C ASN A 78 -1.47 -6.41 3.51
N ILE A 79 -1.83 -5.64 2.50
CA ILE A 79 -2.08 -6.13 1.16
C ILE A 79 -0.96 -5.65 0.26
N ARG A 80 -0.18 -6.59 -0.25
CA ARG A 80 0.90 -6.24 -1.16
C ARG A 80 0.37 -6.05 -2.56
N ILE A 81 0.82 -4.98 -3.20
CA ILE A 81 0.50 -4.70 -4.59
C ILE A 81 1.78 -4.83 -5.39
N ARG A 82 1.75 -5.68 -6.42
CA ARG A 82 2.90 -5.83 -7.31
C ARG A 82 3.21 -4.53 -8.03
N ALA A 83 4.38 -4.42 -8.63
CA ALA A 83 4.70 -3.30 -9.49
C ALA A 83 3.69 -3.23 -10.64
N LEU A 84 3.08 -2.07 -10.82
CA LEU A 84 2.02 -1.86 -11.79
C LEU A 84 2.48 -0.89 -12.88
N ALA A 85 2.11 -1.18 -14.11
CA ALA A 85 2.24 -0.19 -15.17
C ALA A 85 1.32 1.00 -14.87
N PRO A 86 1.61 2.19 -15.36
CA PRO A 86 0.72 3.32 -15.18
C PRO A 86 -0.70 2.98 -15.63
N GLY A 87 -1.67 3.31 -14.81
CA GLY A 87 -3.06 3.00 -15.13
C GLY A 87 -3.96 2.99 -13.91
N LYS A 88 -5.20 2.55 -14.13
CA LYS A 88 -6.22 2.47 -13.10
C LYS A 88 -6.60 1.03 -12.87
N TYR A 89 -6.67 0.66 -11.60
CA TYR A 89 -6.89 -0.71 -11.16
C TYR A 89 -8.01 -0.72 -10.13
N PRO A 90 -9.24 -1.03 -10.56
CA PRO A 90 -10.37 -1.00 -9.64
C PRO A 90 -10.34 -2.16 -8.66
N PHE A 91 -10.89 -1.92 -7.49
CA PHE A 91 -11.08 -2.95 -6.47
C PHE A 91 -12.43 -2.75 -5.80
N MET A 92 -12.87 -3.77 -5.09
CA MET A 92 -14.13 -3.71 -4.36
C MET A 92 -14.05 -4.51 -3.08
N GLY A 93 -14.97 -4.25 -2.17
CA GLY A 93 -15.30 -5.15 -1.09
C GLY A 93 -16.40 -6.08 -1.60
N GLU A 94 -16.05 -7.30 -1.91
CA GLU A 94 -16.97 -8.19 -2.63
C GLU A 94 -18.27 -8.47 -1.88
N PHE A 95 -18.21 -8.52 -0.56
CA PHE A 95 -19.40 -8.81 0.22
C PHE A 95 -20.36 -7.62 0.30
N ASN A 96 -19.90 -6.43 -0.10
CA ASN A 96 -20.69 -5.20 -0.09
C ASN A 96 -20.40 -4.38 -1.35
N ALA A 97 -20.39 -5.02 -2.49
CA ALA A 97 -19.90 -4.44 -3.73
C ALA A 97 -20.67 -3.20 -4.20
N ALA A 98 -21.91 -3.05 -3.78
CA ALA A 98 -22.70 -1.89 -4.19
C ALA A 98 -22.14 -0.59 -3.62
N THR A 99 -21.49 -0.62 -2.47
CA THR A 99 -20.98 0.57 -1.80
C THR A 99 -19.46 0.54 -1.63
N ALA A 100 -18.86 -0.62 -1.45
CA ALA A 100 -17.44 -0.77 -1.21
C ALA A 100 -16.70 -0.86 -2.54
N GLN A 101 -16.35 0.27 -3.10
CA GLN A 101 -15.62 0.35 -4.36
C GLN A 101 -14.49 1.35 -4.27
N GLY A 102 -13.41 1.07 -4.97
CA GLY A 102 -12.28 1.97 -5.04
C GLY A 102 -11.42 1.71 -6.27
N VAL A 103 -10.37 2.50 -6.41
CA VAL A 103 -9.45 2.37 -7.52
C VAL A 103 -8.03 2.70 -7.06
N VAL A 104 -7.08 1.89 -7.49
CA VAL A 104 -5.66 2.18 -7.35
C VAL A 104 -5.22 2.85 -8.64
N ILE A 105 -4.58 4.00 -8.52
CA ILE A 105 -4.03 4.74 -9.65
C ILE A 105 -2.50 4.65 -9.53
N ALA A 106 -1.88 4.02 -10.53
CA ALA A 106 -0.43 3.95 -10.63
C ALA A 106 0.05 5.05 -11.59
N GLU A 107 0.91 5.92 -11.08
CA GLU A 107 1.40 7.04 -11.88
C GLU A 107 2.84 7.46 -11.52
#